data_79ce8adf5eb5a2a52156c724bc7ea6fe
#
_entry.id   79ce8adf5eb5a2a52156c724bc7ea6fe
#
_cell.length_a   1.000
_cell.length_b   1.000
_cell.length_c   1.000
_cell.angle_alpha   90.00
_cell.angle_beta   90.00
_cell.angle_gamma   90.00
#
_symmetry.space_group_name_H-M   'P 1'
#
loop_
_entity.id
_entity.type
_entity.pdbx_description
1 polymer ?
#
loop_
_entity_poly.entity_id
_entity_poly.type
_entity_poly.pdbx_seq_one_letter_code
_entity_poly.pdbx_strand_id
1 'polypeptide(L)'
;MAKPRVPTIIKIARGTFRNNEAPQNEPIPPVLPCAPKAPSHLNSWGKRMWKETAGELLSLGMLAKLDLYSLEILCEQYGIYRELKDAITHQDMTDGSRKKISYAKYLAGQNSQTIPEYAAMRSAFERYTALLKEFGLSPASRSRMDIPREPPKAVDEMERLLEAK
;
A
#
# COMPACT_ATOMS: atom_id res chain seq x y z
N MET A 1 -1.41 -27.54 -6.09
CA MET A 1 -1.30 -26.33 -6.94
C MET A 1 0.10 -25.76 -6.83
N ALA A 2 0.77 -25.43 -7.93
CA ALA A 2 2.09 -24.83 -7.90
C ALA A 2 2.01 -23.40 -7.34
N LYS A 3 2.95 -23.04 -6.48
CA LYS A 3 3.04 -21.69 -5.89
C LYS A 3 3.29 -20.66 -7.01
N PRO A 4 2.55 -19.55 -7.09
CA PRO A 4 2.76 -18.56 -8.13
C PRO A 4 4.21 -18.04 -8.11
N ARG A 5 4.78 -17.83 -9.30
CA ARG A 5 6.15 -17.33 -9.44
C ARG A 5 6.22 -15.87 -9.00
N VAL A 6 7.20 -15.55 -8.17
CA VAL A 6 7.44 -14.16 -7.74
C VAL A 6 8.19 -13.43 -8.88
N PRO A 7 7.76 -12.24 -9.30
CA PRO A 7 8.42 -11.43 -10.33
C PRO A 7 9.91 -11.18 -10.05
N THR A 8 10.72 -11.10 -11.09
CA THR A 8 12.18 -10.92 -10.97
C THR A 8 12.55 -9.63 -10.24
N ILE A 9 11.86 -8.53 -10.50
CA ILE A 9 12.05 -7.25 -9.79
C ILE A 9 11.88 -7.43 -8.27
N ILE A 10 10.86 -8.18 -7.85
CA ILE A 10 10.62 -8.47 -6.44
C ILE A 10 11.69 -9.40 -5.87
N LYS A 11 12.22 -10.34 -6.67
CA LYS A 11 13.33 -11.21 -6.25
C LYS A 11 14.63 -10.45 -6.09
N ILE A 12 14.92 -9.51 -7.01
CA ILE A 12 16.08 -8.61 -6.92
C ILE A 12 15.95 -7.75 -5.66
N ALA A 13 14.82 -7.09 -5.48
CA ALA A 13 14.54 -6.28 -4.29
C ALA A 13 14.61 -7.08 -2.98
N ARG A 14 14.41 -8.40 -3.03
CA ARG A 14 14.55 -9.31 -1.86
C ARG A 14 15.92 -9.92 -1.69
N GLY A 15 16.91 -9.62 -2.58
CA GLY A 15 18.21 -10.25 -2.56
C GLY A 15 18.19 -11.78 -2.78
N THR A 16 17.07 -12.31 -3.30
CA THR A 16 16.89 -13.76 -3.55
C THR A 16 17.02 -14.13 -5.03
N PHE A 17 17.38 -13.16 -5.86
CA PHE A 17 17.56 -13.37 -7.28
C PHE A 17 18.83 -14.19 -7.59
N ARG A 18 18.67 -15.20 -8.45
CA ARG A 18 19.77 -15.98 -8.99
C ARG A 18 19.69 -15.91 -10.52
N ASN A 19 20.82 -15.57 -11.17
CA ASN A 19 20.84 -15.40 -12.65
C ASN A 19 20.39 -16.64 -13.43
N ASN A 20 20.64 -17.84 -12.91
CA ASN A 20 20.21 -19.09 -13.50
C ASN A 20 18.70 -19.38 -13.38
N GLU A 21 17.97 -18.60 -12.54
CA GLU A 21 16.54 -18.73 -12.34
C GLU A 21 15.75 -17.62 -13.05
N ALA A 22 16.43 -16.71 -13.75
CA ALA A 22 15.80 -15.62 -14.48
C ALA A 22 14.92 -16.16 -15.60
N PRO A 23 13.64 -15.80 -15.68
CA PRO A 23 12.83 -16.10 -16.86
C PRO A 23 13.40 -15.31 -18.04
N GLN A 24 13.60 -15.97 -19.18
CA GLN A 24 14.16 -15.32 -20.37
C GLN A 24 13.26 -14.23 -20.97
N ASN A 25 11.96 -14.26 -20.68
CA ASN A 25 10.95 -13.38 -21.27
C ASN A 25 9.97 -12.86 -20.19
N GLU A 26 10.46 -12.40 -19.04
CA GLU A 26 9.60 -11.74 -18.07
C GLU A 26 9.29 -10.31 -18.55
N PRO A 27 8.01 -9.93 -18.71
CA PRO A 27 7.67 -8.57 -19.08
C PRO A 27 8.05 -7.62 -17.93
N ILE A 28 8.88 -6.63 -18.24
CA ILE A 28 9.24 -5.55 -17.31
C ILE A 28 8.40 -4.34 -17.70
N PRO A 29 7.30 -4.06 -17.01
CA PRO A 29 6.47 -2.91 -17.33
C PRO A 29 7.25 -1.61 -17.02
N PRO A 30 7.13 -0.58 -17.89
CA PRO A 30 7.78 0.69 -17.65
C PRO A 30 7.25 1.36 -16.38
N VAL A 31 8.16 1.92 -15.60
CA VAL A 31 7.82 2.73 -14.41
C VAL A 31 7.11 4.02 -14.86
N LEU A 32 6.14 4.46 -14.08
CA LEU A 32 5.42 5.70 -14.39
C LEU A 32 6.30 6.93 -14.18
N PRO A 33 6.17 7.97 -15.03
CA PRO A 33 6.93 9.20 -14.89
C PRO A 33 6.45 10.10 -13.74
N CYS A 34 5.20 9.96 -13.34
CA CYS A 34 4.59 10.73 -12.26
C CYS A 34 3.48 9.94 -11.58
N ALA A 35 3.18 10.32 -10.33
CA ALA A 35 2.09 9.71 -9.58
C ALA A 35 0.72 10.07 -10.21
N PRO A 36 -0.10 9.08 -10.58
CA PRO A 36 -1.40 9.33 -11.18
C PRO A 36 -2.39 9.86 -10.15
N LYS A 37 -3.40 10.58 -10.64
CA LYS A 37 -4.50 11.05 -9.80
C LYS A 37 -5.26 9.88 -9.20
N ALA A 38 -5.74 10.07 -7.97
CA ALA A 38 -6.58 9.09 -7.31
C ALA A 38 -7.89 8.87 -8.08
N PRO A 39 -8.34 7.61 -8.25
CA PRO A 39 -9.65 7.30 -8.83
C PRO A 39 -10.78 8.02 -8.12
N SER A 40 -11.77 8.49 -8.89
CA SER A 40 -12.86 9.33 -8.37
C SER A 40 -13.78 8.60 -7.39
N HIS A 41 -13.97 7.29 -7.58
CA HIS A 41 -14.85 6.43 -6.78
C HIS A 41 -14.30 6.12 -5.38
N LEU A 42 -12.99 6.29 -5.15
CA LEU A 42 -12.44 6.10 -3.81
C LEU A 42 -13.02 7.10 -2.81
N ASN A 43 -13.33 6.63 -1.61
CA ASN A 43 -13.72 7.51 -0.51
C ASN A 43 -12.53 8.38 -0.02
N SER A 44 -12.77 9.29 0.92
CA SER A 44 -11.74 10.23 1.42
C SER A 44 -10.50 9.52 2.00
N TRP A 45 -10.70 8.41 2.72
CA TRP A 45 -9.63 7.60 3.28
C TRP A 45 -8.80 6.89 2.21
N GLY A 46 -9.47 6.31 1.21
CA GLY A 46 -8.82 5.66 0.07
C GLY A 46 -8.02 6.65 -0.78
N LYS A 47 -8.57 7.85 -1.05
CA LYS A 47 -7.85 8.91 -1.78
C LYS A 47 -6.61 9.39 -1.05
N ARG A 48 -6.69 9.53 0.28
CA ARG A 48 -5.53 9.87 1.10
C ARG A 48 -4.44 8.80 1.02
N MET A 49 -4.83 7.54 1.21
CA MET A 49 -3.93 6.40 1.10
C MET A 49 -3.26 6.33 -0.27
N TRP A 50 -4.04 6.55 -1.36
CA TRP A 50 -3.52 6.59 -2.72
C TRP A 50 -2.42 7.63 -2.88
N LYS A 51 -2.68 8.87 -2.44
CA LYS A 51 -1.72 9.97 -2.57
C LYS A 51 -0.39 9.66 -1.88
N GLU A 52 -0.47 9.11 -0.67
CA GLU A 52 0.71 8.75 0.13
C GLU A 52 1.45 7.56 -0.51
N THR A 53 0.75 6.47 -0.82
CA THR A 53 1.35 5.23 -1.30
C THR A 53 1.87 5.33 -2.73
N ALA A 54 1.14 5.97 -3.64
CA ALA A 54 1.58 6.13 -5.03
C ALA A 54 2.85 6.97 -5.12
N GLY A 55 2.97 8.02 -4.30
CA GLY A 55 4.18 8.84 -4.22
C GLY A 55 5.38 8.06 -3.72
N GLU A 56 5.21 7.29 -2.66
CA GLU A 56 6.25 6.43 -2.09
C GLU A 56 6.72 5.35 -3.08
N LEU A 57 5.79 4.59 -3.67
CA LEU A 57 6.11 3.55 -4.64
C LEU A 57 6.80 4.11 -5.88
N LEU A 58 6.40 5.30 -6.32
CA LEU A 58 7.04 5.97 -7.43
C LEU A 58 8.48 6.36 -7.09
N SER A 59 8.71 6.94 -5.92
CA SER A 59 10.07 7.33 -5.46
C SER A 59 11.02 6.13 -5.35
N LEU A 60 10.47 4.96 -5.09
CA LEU A 60 11.21 3.69 -5.04
C LEU A 60 11.37 3.02 -6.42
N GLY A 61 10.82 3.63 -7.50
CA GLY A 61 10.83 3.03 -8.84
C GLY A 61 9.99 1.75 -8.94
N MET A 62 9.04 1.55 -8.04
CA MET A 62 8.26 0.31 -7.91
C MET A 62 6.83 0.42 -8.45
N LEU A 63 6.45 1.54 -9.07
CA LEU A 63 5.10 1.75 -9.57
C LEU A 63 5.07 1.72 -11.10
N ALA A 64 4.53 0.66 -11.66
CA ALA A 64 4.25 0.54 -13.07
C ALA A 64 2.75 0.74 -13.38
N LYS A 65 2.43 0.95 -14.67
CA LYS A 65 1.02 1.14 -15.08
C LYS A 65 0.12 -0.04 -14.72
N LEU A 66 0.63 -1.26 -14.77
CA LEU A 66 -0.13 -2.47 -14.44
C LEU A 66 -0.42 -2.59 -12.94
N ASP A 67 0.40 -1.98 -12.10
CA ASP A 67 0.24 -2.04 -10.64
C ASP A 67 -0.88 -1.13 -10.13
N LEU A 68 -1.36 -0.20 -10.97
CA LEU A 68 -2.39 0.77 -10.59
C LEU A 68 -3.70 0.11 -10.16
N TYR A 69 -4.11 -0.98 -10.82
CA TYR A 69 -5.33 -1.71 -10.47
C TYR A 69 -5.21 -2.37 -9.08
N SER A 70 -4.05 -2.95 -8.79
CA SER A 70 -3.81 -3.55 -7.47
C SER A 70 -3.70 -2.49 -6.39
N LEU A 71 -3.09 -1.34 -6.69
CA LEU A 71 -3.04 -0.18 -5.79
C LEU A 71 -4.42 0.41 -5.55
N GLU A 72 -5.28 0.44 -6.57
CA GLU A 72 -6.66 0.89 -6.45
C GLU A 72 -7.45 0.02 -5.47
N ILE A 73 -7.38 -1.31 -5.63
CA ILE A 73 -8.02 -2.26 -4.73
C ILE A 73 -7.46 -2.12 -3.30
N LEU A 74 -6.15 -1.94 -3.14
CA LEU A 74 -5.52 -1.71 -1.84
C LEU A 74 -6.11 -0.47 -1.14
N CYS A 75 -6.22 0.64 -1.87
CA CYS A 75 -6.74 1.90 -1.35
C CYS A 75 -8.24 1.82 -1.06
N GLU A 76 -9.00 1.11 -1.89
CA GLU A 76 -10.42 0.87 -1.67
C GLU A 76 -10.66 0.03 -0.40
N GLN A 77 -9.94 -1.08 -0.23
CA GLN A 77 -10.08 -1.92 0.96
C GLN A 77 -9.69 -1.17 2.24
N TYR A 78 -8.66 -0.33 2.19
CA TYR A 78 -8.34 0.57 3.30
C TYR A 78 -9.46 1.58 3.57
N GLY A 79 -10.03 2.16 2.52
CA GLY A 79 -11.14 3.09 2.61
C GLY A 79 -12.36 2.47 3.28
N ILE A 80 -12.77 1.28 2.84
CA ILE A 80 -13.89 0.50 3.42
C ILE A 80 -13.60 0.17 4.89
N TYR A 81 -12.41 -0.32 5.19
CA TYR A 81 -12.01 -0.61 6.57
C TYR A 81 -12.14 0.62 7.48
N ARG A 82 -11.66 1.77 7.02
CA ARG A 82 -11.70 3.01 7.83
C ARG A 82 -13.11 3.54 8.03
N GLU A 83 -13.94 3.48 6.99
CA GLU A 83 -15.33 3.92 7.03
C GLU A 83 -16.16 3.05 7.99
N LEU A 84 -16.08 1.73 7.86
CA LEU A 84 -16.77 0.80 8.74
C LEU A 84 -16.26 0.89 10.18
N LYS A 85 -14.95 1.06 10.37
CA LYS A 85 -14.36 1.28 11.69
C LYS A 85 -14.90 2.56 12.33
N ASP A 86 -15.03 3.61 11.55
CA ASP A 86 -15.56 4.88 12.02
C ASP A 86 -17.04 4.75 12.39
N ALA A 87 -17.85 4.10 11.55
CA ALA A 87 -19.24 3.80 11.81
C ALA A 87 -19.47 2.97 13.09
N ILE A 88 -18.60 1.96 13.33
CA ILE A 88 -18.68 1.12 14.53
C ILE A 88 -18.26 1.87 15.80
N THR A 89 -17.28 2.78 15.69
CA THR A 89 -16.70 3.46 16.86
C THR A 89 -17.34 4.80 17.19
N HIS A 90 -18.29 5.26 16.37
CA HIS A 90 -18.98 6.51 16.59
C HIS A 90 -20.50 6.31 16.48
N GLN A 91 -21.22 7.01 17.32
CA GLN A 91 -22.70 7.07 17.30
C GLN A 91 -23.12 8.52 17.09
N ASP A 92 -23.96 8.73 16.10
CA ASP A 92 -24.57 10.04 15.88
C ASP A 92 -25.69 10.24 16.91
N MET A 93 -25.66 11.35 17.60
CA MET A 93 -26.65 11.72 18.63
C MET A 93 -27.77 12.56 18.01
N THR A 94 -28.91 12.59 18.64
CA THR A 94 -30.10 13.36 18.19
C THR A 94 -29.87 14.88 18.15
N ASP A 95 -28.86 15.37 18.87
CA ASP A 95 -28.43 16.79 18.90
C ASP A 95 -27.46 17.13 17.75
N GLY A 96 -27.17 16.18 16.86
CA GLY A 96 -26.19 16.33 15.75
C GLY A 96 -24.73 16.15 16.20
N SER A 97 -24.47 15.90 17.48
CA SER A 97 -23.13 15.58 17.96
C SER A 97 -22.76 14.14 17.67
N ARG A 98 -21.44 13.88 17.56
CA ARG A 98 -20.90 12.54 17.29
C ARG A 98 -20.14 12.03 18.49
N LYS A 99 -20.61 10.96 19.12
CA LYS A 99 -20.04 10.38 20.32
C LYS A 99 -19.22 9.14 20.01
N LYS A 100 -17.98 9.11 20.50
CA LYS A 100 -17.14 7.90 20.41
C LYS A 100 -17.65 6.83 21.37
N ILE A 101 -17.79 5.59 20.87
CA ILE A 101 -18.16 4.40 21.63
C ILE A 101 -17.04 3.37 21.58
N SER A 102 -16.95 2.51 22.62
CA SER A 102 -16.01 1.40 22.60
C SER A 102 -16.53 0.23 21.77
N TYR A 103 -15.62 -0.57 21.23
CA TYR A 103 -15.99 -1.82 20.56
C TYR A 103 -16.82 -2.75 21.45
N ALA A 104 -16.48 -2.84 22.74
CA ALA A 104 -17.23 -3.65 23.70
C ALA A 104 -18.69 -3.19 23.81
N LYS A 105 -18.93 -1.87 23.81
CA LYS A 105 -20.28 -1.32 23.84
C LYS A 105 -21.05 -1.58 22.55
N TYR A 106 -20.39 -1.46 21.40
CA TYR A 106 -20.99 -1.81 20.10
C TYR A 106 -21.39 -3.29 20.06
N LEU A 107 -20.48 -4.19 20.47
CA LEU A 107 -20.74 -5.63 20.47
C LEU A 107 -21.81 -6.06 21.46
N ALA A 108 -21.91 -5.41 22.64
CA ALA A 108 -22.92 -5.70 23.65
C ALA A 108 -24.35 -5.29 23.23
N GLY A 109 -24.47 -4.28 22.36
CA GLY A 109 -25.76 -3.82 21.84
C GLY A 109 -26.29 -4.64 20.65
N GLN A 110 -25.54 -5.62 20.17
CA GLN A 110 -25.85 -6.42 18.99
C GLN A 110 -25.94 -7.90 19.33
N ASN A 111 -26.88 -8.60 18.70
CA ASN A 111 -26.97 -10.05 18.83
C ASN A 111 -25.73 -10.68 18.18
N SER A 112 -24.92 -11.40 18.93
CA SER A 112 -23.55 -11.83 18.60
C SER A 112 -23.41 -12.67 17.30
N GLN A 113 -24.51 -13.12 16.71
CA GLN A 113 -24.52 -13.93 15.49
C GLN A 113 -24.65 -13.11 14.19
N THR A 114 -24.99 -11.83 14.26
CA THR A 114 -25.23 -10.99 13.07
C THR A 114 -24.72 -9.58 13.30
N ILE A 115 -23.41 -9.40 13.16
CA ILE A 115 -22.80 -8.05 13.11
C ILE A 115 -22.16 -7.90 11.72
N PRO A 116 -22.96 -7.63 10.68
CA PRO A 116 -22.48 -7.60 9.30
C PRO A 116 -21.38 -6.53 9.09
N GLU A 117 -21.51 -5.37 9.76
CA GLU A 117 -20.51 -4.30 9.65
C GLU A 117 -19.15 -4.69 10.22
N TYR A 118 -19.14 -5.38 11.37
CA TYR A 118 -17.89 -5.86 11.97
C TYR A 118 -17.24 -6.95 11.10
N ALA A 119 -18.03 -7.88 10.57
CA ALA A 119 -17.54 -8.92 9.67
C ALA A 119 -16.99 -8.32 8.36
N ALA A 120 -17.69 -7.34 7.79
CA ALA A 120 -17.24 -6.63 6.59
C ALA A 120 -15.95 -5.82 6.86
N MET A 121 -15.87 -5.13 8.00
CA MET A 121 -14.66 -4.42 8.42
C MET A 121 -13.46 -5.36 8.54
N ARG A 122 -13.65 -6.50 9.18
CA ARG A 122 -12.61 -7.52 9.34
C ARG A 122 -12.16 -8.07 7.98
N SER A 123 -13.09 -8.39 7.09
CA SER A 123 -12.80 -8.87 5.75
C SER A 123 -12.01 -7.84 4.93
N ALA A 124 -12.40 -6.56 4.98
CA ALA A 124 -11.68 -5.49 4.32
C ALA A 124 -10.26 -5.32 4.89
N PHE A 125 -10.10 -5.42 6.21
CA PHE A 125 -8.79 -5.37 6.86
C PHE A 125 -7.88 -6.54 6.46
N GLU A 126 -8.41 -7.77 6.37
CA GLU A 126 -7.66 -8.95 5.95
C GLU A 126 -7.17 -8.82 4.49
N ARG A 127 -8.04 -8.35 3.58
CA ARG A 127 -7.68 -8.08 2.17
C ARG A 127 -6.64 -6.98 2.07
N TYR A 128 -6.84 -5.88 2.78
CA TYR A 128 -5.89 -4.78 2.85
C TYR A 128 -4.50 -5.23 3.32
N THR A 129 -4.42 -6.00 4.40
CA THR A 129 -3.15 -6.49 4.93
C THR A 129 -2.46 -7.51 4.01
N ALA A 130 -3.22 -8.29 3.24
CA ALA A 130 -2.68 -9.18 2.23
C ALA A 130 -2.00 -8.38 1.10
N LEU A 131 -2.71 -7.39 0.54
CA LEU A 131 -2.18 -6.52 -0.52
C LEU A 131 -0.98 -5.68 -0.07
N LEU A 132 -0.96 -5.19 1.18
CA LEU A 132 0.21 -4.50 1.74
C LEU A 132 1.49 -5.34 1.66
N LYS A 133 1.38 -6.65 1.89
CA LYS A 133 2.53 -7.56 1.80
C LYS A 133 3.00 -7.75 0.36
N GLU A 134 2.08 -7.77 -0.60
CA GLU A 134 2.40 -7.90 -2.02
C GLU A 134 3.17 -6.68 -2.53
N PHE A 135 2.75 -5.48 -2.19
CA PHE A 135 3.45 -4.23 -2.50
C PHE A 135 4.75 -4.00 -1.69
N GLY A 136 5.08 -4.88 -0.76
CA GLY A 136 6.26 -4.68 0.08
C GLY A 136 6.13 -3.57 1.11
N LEU A 137 4.93 -3.07 1.37
CA LEU A 137 4.68 -1.95 2.28
C LEU A 137 4.68 -2.35 3.77
N SER A 138 4.75 -3.65 4.09
CA SER A 138 4.89 -4.08 5.47
C SER A 138 6.35 -3.99 5.95
N PRO A 139 6.63 -3.73 7.25
CA PRO A 139 7.99 -3.72 7.79
C PRO A 139 8.77 -5.00 7.48
N ALA A 140 8.12 -6.17 7.61
CA ALA A 140 8.71 -7.47 7.33
C ALA A 140 9.01 -7.70 5.83
N SER A 141 8.23 -7.09 4.93
CA SER A 141 8.54 -7.14 3.49
C SER A 141 9.66 -6.15 3.14
N ARG A 142 9.68 -4.95 3.74
CA ARG A 142 10.75 -3.96 3.52
C ARG A 142 12.12 -4.44 3.98
N SER A 143 12.21 -5.14 5.11
CA SER A 143 13.48 -5.69 5.59
C SER A 143 14.07 -6.77 4.67
N ARG A 144 13.27 -7.28 3.73
CA ARG A 144 13.68 -8.25 2.71
C ARG A 144 13.90 -7.62 1.34
N MET A 145 13.71 -6.30 1.22
CA MET A 145 13.95 -5.55 0.00
C MET A 145 15.37 -5.01 0.03
N ASP A 146 16.15 -5.41 -0.96
CA ASP A 146 17.44 -4.79 -1.28
C ASP A 146 17.15 -3.82 -2.45
N ILE A 147 16.78 -2.60 -2.11
CA ILE A 147 16.62 -1.52 -3.08
C ILE A 147 18.01 -0.98 -3.32
N PRO A 148 18.56 -1.06 -4.55
CA PRO A 148 19.84 -0.44 -4.87
C PRO A 148 19.74 1.04 -4.52
N ARG A 149 20.37 1.46 -3.45
CA ARG A 149 20.59 2.89 -3.22
C ARG A 149 21.50 3.33 -4.34
N GLU A 150 21.07 4.31 -5.14
CA GLU A 150 22.04 5.03 -5.95
C GLU A 150 23.19 5.41 -5.00
N PRO A 151 24.44 5.06 -5.33
CA PRO A 151 25.56 5.54 -4.54
C PRO A 151 25.38 7.06 -4.45
N PRO A 152 25.58 7.67 -3.27
CA PRO A 152 25.51 9.13 -3.17
C PRO A 152 26.36 9.67 -4.32
N LYS A 153 25.75 10.50 -5.20
CA LYS A 153 26.46 11.09 -6.34
C LYS A 153 27.76 11.62 -5.73
N ALA A 154 28.87 10.99 -6.09
CA ALA A 154 30.17 11.49 -5.70
C ALA A 154 30.16 12.93 -6.23
N VAL A 155 30.09 13.90 -5.32
CA VAL A 155 30.19 15.31 -5.67
C VAL A 155 31.54 15.37 -6.35
N ASP A 156 31.51 15.59 -7.66
CA ASP A 156 32.72 15.59 -8.46
C ASP A 156 33.62 16.65 -7.84
N GLU A 157 34.73 16.21 -7.25
CA GLU A 157 35.69 17.15 -6.63
C GLU A 157 36.12 18.22 -7.61
N MET A 158 35.99 17.93 -8.91
CA MET A 158 36.26 18.86 -10.01
C MET A 158 35.16 19.94 -10.08
N GLU A 159 33.90 19.64 -9.82
CA GLU A 159 32.81 20.62 -9.76
C GLU A 159 32.94 21.57 -8.56
N ARG A 160 33.38 21.02 -7.38
CA ARG A 160 33.71 21.83 -6.20
C ARG A 160 34.89 22.78 -6.43
N LEU A 161 35.88 22.39 -7.22
CA LEU A 161 37.02 23.25 -7.56
C LEU A 161 36.68 24.33 -8.59
N LEU A 162 35.63 24.13 -9.39
CA LEU A 162 35.14 25.09 -10.37
C LEU A 162 34.22 26.15 -9.73
N GLU A 163 33.50 25.82 -8.65
CA GLU A 163 32.65 26.76 -7.91
C GLU A 163 33.43 27.61 -6.88
N ALA A 164 34.68 27.29 -6.60
CA ALA A 164 35.54 27.99 -5.62
C ALA A 164 36.43 29.07 -6.23
N LYS A 165 36.08 29.62 -7.43
CA LYS A 165 36.78 30.70 -8.08
C LYS A 165 35.95 31.99 -8.14
#